data_04d87607230b4ba1c450254dd2905f43
#
_entry.id   04d87607230b4ba1c450254dd2905f43
#
_cell.length_a   1.000
_cell.length_b   1.000
_cell.length_c   1.000
_cell.angle_alpha   90.00
_cell.angle_beta   90.00
_cell.angle_gamma   90.00
#
_symmetry.space_group_name_H-M   'P 1'
#
loop_
_entity.id
_entity.type
_entity.pdbx_description
1 polymer ?
#
loop_
_entity_poly.entity_id
_entity_poly.type
_entity_poly.pdbx_seq_one_letter_code
_entity_poly.pdbx_strand_id
1 'polypeptide(L)'
;MFLSCMSLTSLDLSNFDTQLVTQSTSLFFKCQKLEAIYLGDKFSLEGLSKLYASVNMFGNCSATLYCSPATYWASKNCSRVKEAGQAVKPYVSINKTSEYGTLCVPVGSSLVAGSFTGFDKLYQVTNADKNKGTITLTEAKSIEPGVPYVYHRYLEGVDFEGKNDMSVITFEVDAAASSSVTAPKNDGSLLKGTFESMVAKGGSYILQTDGNFHPVAADNTTLKVGAYSAYLDLSSTEIGGGDDGFDEAKVYSMVFENGESTGIDRINGDGSYKGIYDQANLQPKVYFDLMGRKVAAPQKGEIYIVNGKKVVYNK
;
A
#
# COMPACT_ATOMS: atom_id res chain seq x y z
N MET A 1 -28.94 11.82 -7.24
CA MET A 1 -27.78 12.49 -7.87
C MET A 1 -27.29 11.69 -9.08
N PHE A 2 -26.95 10.39 -8.94
CA PHE A 2 -26.40 9.56 -10.02
C PHE A 2 -27.45 8.69 -10.73
N LEU A 3 -28.73 9.03 -10.65
CA LEU A 3 -29.82 8.30 -11.30
C LEU A 3 -29.55 8.17 -12.81
N SER A 4 -29.59 6.92 -13.31
CA SER A 4 -29.46 6.60 -14.74
C SER A 4 -28.15 7.09 -15.41
N CYS A 5 -27.04 7.17 -14.68
CA CYS A 5 -25.72 7.44 -15.25
C CYS A 5 -25.20 6.18 -15.98
N MET A 6 -25.81 5.87 -17.15
CA MET A 6 -25.62 4.60 -17.87
C MET A 6 -24.22 4.42 -18.50
N SER A 7 -23.44 5.48 -18.63
CA SER A 7 -22.09 5.42 -19.22
C SER A 7 -20.97 5.45 -18.17
N LEU A 8 -21.30 5.71 -16.91
CA LEU A 8 -20.35 5.80 -15.83
C LEU A 8 -19.85 4.40 -15.45
N THR A 9 -18.53 4.19 -15.43
CA THR A 9 -17.90 2.90 -15.09
C THR A 9 -17.29 2.89 -13.69
N SER A 10 -16.86 4.05 -13.19
CA SER A 10 -16.29 4.20 -11.85
C SER A 10 -16.74 5.52 -11.24
N LEU A 11 -16.85 5.57 -9.92
CA LEU A 11 -17.28 6.76 -9.18
C LEU A 11 -16.50 6.88 -7.88
N ASP A 12 -15.73 7.96 -7.74
CA ASP A 12 -15.01 8.28 -6.51
C ASP A 12 -15.82 9.27 -5.66
N LEU A 13 -16.27 8.80 -4.50
CA LEU A 13 -16.99 9.55 -3.48
C LEU A 13 -16.20 9.58 -2.15
N SER A 14 -14.91 9.30 -2.19
CA SER A 14 -14.07 9.21 -1.00
C SER A 14 -14.03 10.50 -0.16
N ASN A 15 -14.24 11.66 -0.80
CA ASN A 15 -14.27 12.96 -0.15
C ASN A 15 -15.69 13.47 0.18
N PHE A 16 -16.73 12.67 -0.10
CA PHE A 16 -18.11 13.08 0.16
C PHE A 16 -18.47 12.87 1.63
N ASP A 17 -19.14 13.88 2.22
CA ASP A 17 -19.74 13.81 3.53
C ASP A 17 -21.27 13.71 3.40
N THR A 18 -21.83 12.63 3.94
CA THR A 18 -23.27 12.36 3.86
C THR A 18 -24.05 12.68 5.13
N GLN A 19 -23.41 13.31 6.13
CA GLN A 19 -24.04 13.60 7.43
C GLN A 19 -25.29 14.47 7.32
N LEU A 20 -25.33 15.38 6.36
CA LEU A 20 -26.45 16.29 6.12
C LEU A 20 -27.41 15.83 5.00
N VAL A 21 -27.18 14.65 4.43
CA VAL A 21 -28.04 14.14 3.36
C VAL A 21 -29.36 13.63 3.95
N THR A 22 -30.46 14.17 3.47
CA THR A 22 -31.83 13.82 3.92
C THR A 22 -32.57 12.92 2.94
N GLN A 23 -32.11 12.76 1.72
CA GLN A 23 -32.71 11.91 0.69
C GLN A 23 -31.65 11.18 -0.12
N SER A 24 -31.86 9.88 -0.31
CA SER A 24 -30.98 9.01 -1.09
C SER A 24 -31.74 8.09 -2.05
N THR A 25 -32.99 8.43 -2.36
CA THR A 25 -33.84 7.67 -3.29
C THR A 25 -33.14 7.50 -4.63
N SER A 26 -33.04 6.25 -5.09
CA SER A 26 -32.50 5.92 -6.41
C SER A 26 -31.12 6.51 -6.66
N LEU A 27 -30.29 6.64 -5.63
CA LEU A 27 -29.00 7.34 -5.72
C LEU A 27 -28.13 6.81 -6.87
N PHE A 28 -28.07 5.48 -7.03
CA PHE A 28 -27.30 4.79 -8.09
C PHE A 28 -28.20 3.96 -9.00
N PHE A 29 -29.51 4.22 -9.01
CA PHE A 29 -30.48 3.45 -9.78
C PHE A 29 -30.20 3.54 -11.28
N LYS A 30 -30.19 2.37 -11.97
CA LYS A 30 -29.90 2.24 -13.41
C LYS A 30 -28.48 2.68 -13.84
N CYS A 31 -27.51 2.69 -12.94
CA CYS A 31 -26.09 2.84 -13.31
C CYS A 31 -25.52 1.50 -13.81
N GLN A 32 -26.00 1.02 -14.98
CA GLN A 32 -25.79 -0.35 -15.44
C GLN A 32 -24.34 -0.70 -15.78
N LYS A 33 -23.49 0.28 -16.14
CA LYS A 33 -22.08 0.09 -16.45
C LYS A 33 -21.16 0.43 -15.28
N LEU A 34 -21.73 0.83 -14.14
CA LEU A 34 -20.94 1.18 -12.97
C LEU A 34 -20.38 -0.09 -12.33
N GLU A 35 -19.05 -0.23 -12.34
CA GLU A 35 -18.30 -1.38 -11.84
C GLU A 35 -17.76 -1.14 -10.42
N ALA A 36 -17.40 0.12 -10.10
CA ALA A 36 -16.76 0.49 -8.84
C ALA A 36 -17.32 1.80 -8.26
N ILE A 37 -17.57 1.82 -6.95
CA ILE A 37 -17.88 3.03 -6.18
C ILE A 37 -16.95 3.08 -4.99
N TYR A 38 -16.12 4.12 -4.88
CA TYR A 38 -15.20 4.35 -3.77
C TYR A 38 -15.82 5.28 -2.74
N LEU A 39 -15.94 4.82 -1.49
CA LEU A 39 -16.61 5.51 -0.39
C LEU A 39 -15.61 5.77 0.74
N GLY A 40 -15.46 7.04 1.12
CA GLY A 40 -14.57 7.43 2.23
C GLY A 40 -15.19 7.30 3.61
N ASP A 41 -14.44 7.71 4.63
CA ASP A 41 -14.84 7.59 6.05
C ASP A 41 -16.10 8.38 6.41
N LYS A 42 -16.37 9.46 5.70
CA LYS A 42 -17.54 10.33 5.91
C LYS A 42 -18.76 9.93 5.11
N PHE A 43 -18.66 8.91 4.26
CA PHE A 43 -19.79 8.39 3.48
C PHE A 43 -20.49 7.26 4.24
N SER A 44 -21.60 7.58 4.93
CA SER A 44 -22.37 6.63 5.72
C SER A 44 -23.51 6.00 4.93
N LEU A 45 -23.29 4.80 4.39
CA LEU A 45 -24.38 4.02 3.77
C LEU A 45 -25.45 3.64 4.78
N GLU A 46 -25.08 3.36 6.03
CA GLU A 46 -26.04 3.09 7.10
C GLU A 46 -26.91 4.31 7.40
N GLY A 47 -26.33 5.50 7.50
CA GLY A 47 -27.06 6.75 7.66
C GLY A 47 -28.05 6.97 6.52
N LEU A 48 -27.60 6.83 5.28
CA LEU A 48 -28.44 6.96 4.10
C LEU A 48 -29.55 5.91 4.04
N SER A 49 -29.32 4.68 4.49
CA SER A 49 -30.28 3.58 4.44
C SER A 49 -31.42 3.76 5.46
N LYS A 50 -31.23 4.52 6.52
CA LYS A 50 -32.25 4.86 7.53
C LYS A 50 -33.25 5.90 7.01
N LEU A 51 -32.91 6.58 5.92
CA LEU A 51 -33.82 7.56 5.33
C LEU A 51 -35.02 6.84 4.68
N TYR A 52 -36.23 7.29 4.96
CA TYR A 52 -37.46 6.72 4.37
C TYR A 52 -37.37 6.68 2.84
N ALA A 53 -36.70 7.62 2.24
CA ALA A 53 -36.51 7.76 0.79
C ALA A 53 -35.30 6.99 0.23
N SER A 54 -34.77 5.96 0.89
CA SER A 54 -33.63 5.17 0.40
C SER A 54 -34.00 4.02 -0.54
N VAL A 55 -35.29 3.93 -0.93
CA VAL A 55 -35.81 2.89 -1.80
C VAL A 55 -35.12 2.87 -3.16
N ASN A 56 -34.80 1.69 -3.67
CA ASN A 56 -34.13 1.46 -4.96
C ASN A 56 -32.78 2.15 -5.12
N MET A 57 -32.03 2.36 -4.02
CA MET A 57 -30.73 3.02 -4.06
C MET A 57 -29.78 2.41 -5.12
N PHE A 58 -29.75 1.07 -5.22
CA PHE A 58 -28.87 0.31 -6.13
C PHE A 58 -29.63 -0.47 -7.20
N GLY A 59 -30.92 -0.20 -7.45
CA GLY A 59 -31.68 -0.96 -8.43
C GLY A 59 -31.07 -0.88 -9.84
N ASN A 60 -30.80 -2.03 -10.47
CA ASN A 60 -30.08 -2.15 -11.75
C ASN A 60 -28.67 -1.49 -11.74
N CYS A 61 -27.97 -1.60 -10.62
CA CYS A 61 -26.58 -1.23 -10.46
C CYS A 61 -25.86 -2.39 -9.76
N SER A 62 -24.83 -2.96 -10.40
CA SER A 62 -24.05 -4.09 -9.89
C SER A 62 -22.65 -3.71 -9.41
N ALA A 63 -22.41 -2.43 -9.16
CA ALA A 63 -21.10 -1.92 -8.76
C ALA A 63 -20.62 -2.56 -7.47
N THR A 64 -19.33 -2.89 -7.41
CA THR A 64 -18.65 -3.19 -6.14
C THR A 64 -18.47 -1.91 -5.33
N LEU A 65 -18.85 -1.96 -4.06
CA LEU A 65 -18.66 -0.86 -3.12
C LEU A 65 -17.29 -1.02 -2.44
N TYR A 66 -16.38 -0.13 -2.74
CA TYR A 66 -15.07 -0.04 -2.08
C TYR A 66 -15.18 0.95 -0.93
N CYS A 67 -15.05 0.46 0.30
CA CYS A 67 -15.20 1.25 1.52
C CYS A 67 -13.89 1.36 2.26
N SER A 68 -13.67 2.45 2.99
CA SER A 68 -12.53 2.49 3.89
C SER A 68 -12.58 1.33 4.89
N PRO A 69 -11.44 0.83 5.38
CA PRO A 69 -11.44 -0.31 6.29
C PRO A 69 -12.24 -0.06 7.59
N ALA A 70 -12.32 1.19 8.06
CA ALA A 70 -13.11 1.56 9.23
C ALA A 70 -14.63 1.45 8.99
N THR A 71 -15.09 1.78 7.79
CA THR A 71 -16.52 1.78 7.44
C THR A 71 -17.00 0.46 6.82
N TYR A 72 -16.09 -0.48 6.58
CA TYR A 72 -16.37 -1.74 5.89
C TYR A 72 -17.55 -2.52 6.50
N TRP A 73 -17.52 -2.79 7.81
CA TRP A 73 -18.57 -3.58 8.46
C TRP A 73 -19.92 -2.88 8.49
N ALA A 74 -19.94 -1.57 8.72
CA ALA A 74 -21.18 -0.79 8.65
C ALA A 74 -21.76 -0.83 7.24
N SER A 75 -20.92 -0.68 6.21
CA SER A 75 -21.35 -0.74 4.81
C SER A 75 -21.85 -2.12 4.41
N LYS A 76 -21.09 -3.18 4.73
CA LYS A 76 -21.48 -4.58 4.44
C LYS A 76 -22.77 -4.98 5.14
N ASN A 77 -23.02 -4.48 6.35
CA ASN A 77 -24.22 -4.78 7.13
C ASN A 77 -25.39 -3.85 6.85
N CYS A 78 -25.22 -2.82 6.03
CA CYS A 78 -26.30 -1.92 5.62
C CYS A 78 -27.44 -2.70 4.93
N SER A 79 -28.70 -2.48 5.36
CA SER A 79 -29.87 -3.20 4.84
C SER A 79 -30.03 -3.05 3.33
N ARG A 80 -29.85 -1.84 2.79
CA ARG A 80 -29.99 -1.56 1.35
C ARG A 80 -28.91 -2.19 0.50
N VAL A 81 -27.71 -2.34 1.06
CA VAL A 81 -26.59 -3.03 0.41
C VAL A 81 -26.85 -4.53 0.33
N LYS A 82 -27.34 -5.13 1.44
CA LYS A 82 -27.74 -6.55 1.52
C LYS A 82 -28.93 -6.87 0.61
N GLU A 83 -29.98 -6.06 0.65
CA GLU A 83 -31.18 -6.22 -0.19
C GLU A 83 -30.84 -6.17 -1.69
N ALA A 84 -29.90 -5.32 -2.07
CA ALA A 84 -29.44 -5.19 -3.45
C ALA A 84 -28.39 -6.24 -3.86
N GLY A 85 -27.85 -7.02 -2.92
CA GLY A 85 -26.79 -8.01 -3.18
C GLY A 85 -25.46 -7.39 -3.60
N GLN A 86 -25.16 -6.17 -3.18
CA GLN A 86 -23.92 -5.49 -3.56
C GLN A 86 -22.69 -6.13 -2.92
N ALA A 87 -21.63 -6.33 -3.71
CA ALA A 87 -20.33 -6.69 -3.20
C ALA A 87 -19.70 -5.50 -2.45
N VAL A 88 -19.11 -5.76 -1.30
CA VAL A 88 -18.41 -4.74 -0.48
C VAL A 88 -17.01 -5.22 -0.20
N LYS A 89 -16.00 -4.38 -0.51
CA LYS A 89 -14.58 -4.64 -0.26
C LYS A 89 -13.95 -3.45 0.46
N PRO A 90 -13.01 -3.66 1.39
CA PRO A 90 -12.20 -2.58 1.89
C PRO A 90 -11.18 -2.14 0.84
N TYR A 91 -10.85 -0.84 0.85
CA TYR A 91 -9.74 -0.31 0.06
C TYR A 91 -8.91 0.68 0.84
N VAL A 92 -7.65 0.80 0.48
CA VAL A 92 -6.72 1.82 0.98
C VAL A 92 -6.07 2.51 -0.20
N SER A 93 -6.14 3.83 -0.23
CA SER A 93 -5.44 4.64 -1.23
C SER A 93 -3.93 4.63 -0.97
N ILE A 94 -3.14 4.48 -2.03
CA ILE A 94 -1.69 4.37 -1.97
C ILE A 94 -1.02 5.27 -3.02
N ASN A 95 0.26 5.56 -2.81
CA ASN A 95 1.05 6.23 -3.82
C ASN A 95 1.33 5.27 -4.98
N LYS A 96 0.77 5.53 -6.15
CA LYS A 96 0.88 4.66 -7.32
C LYS A 96 2.29 4.55 -7.90
N THR A 97 3.19 5.46 -7.57
CA THR A 97 4.58 5.47 -8.07
C THR A 97 5.58 4.81 -7.13
N SER A 98 5.17 4.42 -5.92
CA SER A 98 6.05 3.77 -4.95
C SER A 98 5.97 2.25 -5.09
N GLU A 99 7.12 1.59 -5.19
CA GLU A 99 7.26 0.13 -5.21
C GLU A 99 7.00 -0.48 -3.83
N TYR A 100 7.39 0.22 -2.78
CA TYR A 100 7.15 -0.15 -1.38
C TYR A 100 6.27 0.87 -0.69
N GLY A 101 5.53 0.40 0.30
CA GLY A 101 4.76 1.26 1.20
C GLY A 101 4.39 0.51 2.48
N THR A 102 3.64 1.16 3.36
CA THR A 102 3.21 0.57 4.62
C THR A 102 1.69 0.44 4.68
N LEU A 103 1.21 -0.59 5.37
CA LEU A 103 -0.20 -0.91 5.52
C LEU A 103 -0.48 -1.30 6.98
N CYS A 104 -1.52 -0.70 7.58
CA CYS A 104 -2.06 -1.11 8.86
C CYS A 104 -3.58 -0.91 8.83
N VAL A 105 -4.34 -1.98 8.90
CA VAL A 105 -5.81 -1.92 8.75
C VAL A 105 -6.53 -2.60 9.91
N PRO A 106 -7.75 -2.16 10.25
CA PRO A 106 -8.51 -2.71 11.37
C PRO A 106 -9.17 -4.07 11.09
N VAL A 107 -9.12 -4.56 9.86
CA VAL A 107 -9.76 -5.82 9.42
C VAL A 107 -8.72 -6.81 8.91
N GLY A 108 -9.02 -8.10 8.96
CA GLY A 108 -8.11 -9.16 8.57
C GLY A 108 -8.47 -9.84 7.27
N SER A 109 -7.47 -10.46 6.64
CA SER A 109 -7.63 -11.19 5.39
C SER A 109 -6.56 -12.28 5.26
N SER A 110 -6.95 -13.44 4.78
CA SER A 110 -6.02 -14.44 4.26
C SER A 110 -5.59 -14.01 2.86
N LEU A 111 -4.27 -14.02 2.60
CA LEU A 111 -3.71 -13.59 1.31
C LEU A 111 -3.68 -14.78 0.33
N VAL A 112 -4.87 -15.22 -0.08
CA VAL A 112 -5.00 -16.23 -1.14
C VAL A 112 -4.95 -15.54 -2.50
N ALA A 113 -4.30 -16.15 -3.48
CA ALA A 113 -4.22 -15.59 -4.83
C ALA A 113 -5.61 -15.21 -5.37
N GLY A 114 -5.75 -13.99 -5.87
CA GLY A 114 -7.01 -13.42 -6.36
C GLY A 114 -7.90 -12.76 -5.30
N SER A 115 -7.59 -12.88 -4.01
CA SER A 115 -8.35 -12.23 -2.93
C SER A 115 -7.90 -10.81 -2.61
N PHE A 116 -6.81 -10.35 -3.19
CA PHE A 116 -6.24 -9.01 -2.98
C PHE A 116 -5.68 -8.43 -4.28
N THR A 117 -5.58 -7.08 -4.31
CA THR A 117 -4.97 -6.35 -5.42
C THR A 117 -4.15 -5.18 -4.86
N GLY A 118 -3.26 -4.62 -5.68
CA GLY A 118 -2.49 -3.43 -5.37
C GLY A 118 -1.14 -3.70 -4.70
N PHE A 119 -0.84 -4.93 -4.30
CA PHE A 119 0.49 -5.40 -3.87
C PHE A 119 0.68 -6.86 -4.28
N ASP A 120 1.90 -7.35 -4.30
CA ASP A 120 2.24 -8.75 -4.60
C ASP A 120 2.83 -9.47 -3.39
N LYS A 121 3.48 -8.74 -2.48
CA LYS A 121 4.03 -9.28 -1.23
C LYS A 121 3.75 -8.37 -0.04
N LEU A 122 3.65 -8.99 1.12
CA LEU A 122 3.43 -8.33 2.40
C LEU A 122 4.45 -8.84 3.41
N TYR A 123 5.01 -7.94 4.23
CA TYR A 123 6.07 -8.26 5.18
C TYR A 123 5.80 -7.66 6.56
N GLN A 124 6.22 -8.38 7.60
CA GLN A 124 6.36 -7.85 8.95
C GLN A 124 7.81 -7.40 9.19
N VAL A 125 8.00 -6.34 9.97
CA VAL A 125 9.32 -5.93 10.48
C VAL A 125 9.62 -6.75 11.72
N THR A 126 10.64 -7.60 11.67
CA THR A 126 10.97 -8.54 12.75
C THR A 126 12.21 -8.13 13.55
N ASN A 127 13.13 -7.38 12.95
CA ASN A 127 14.35 -6.93 13.62
C ASN A 127 14.85 -5.61 13.02
N ALA A 128 15.67 -4.89 13.81
CA ALA A 128 16.40 -3.72 13.36
C ALA A 128 17.85 -3.78 13.87
N ASP A 129 18.81 -3.61 12.98
CA ASP A 129 20.24 -3.49 13.30
C ASP A 129 20.66 -2.02 13.19
N LYS A 130 20.73 -1.33 14.33
CA LYS A 130 21.12 0.08 14.39
C LYS A 130 22.54 0.32 13.87
N ASN A 131 23.46 -0.63 14.05
CA ASN A 131 24.85 -0.47 13.59
C ASN A 131 24.95 -0.52 12.07
N LYS A 132 24.24 -1.47 11.45
CA LYS A 132 24.21 -1.61 9.99
C LYS A 132 23.25 -0.65 9.29
N GLY A 133 22.28 -0.06 10.01
CA GLY A 133 21.21 0.72 9.40
C GLY A 133 20.29 -0.16 8.57
N THR A 134 19.92 -1.34 9.09
CA THR A 134 19.05 -2.29 8.38
C THR A 134 17.88 -2.72 9.24
N ILE A 135 16.75 -2.98 8.61
CA ILE A 135 15.59 -3.66 9.20
C ILE A 135 15.34 -4.97 8.49
N THR A 136 15.02 -6.03 9.24
CA THR A 136 14.72 -7.35 8.69
C THR A 136 13.25 -7.52 8.48
N LEU A 137 12.88 -8.01 7.31
CA LEU A 137 11.51 -8.26 6.87
C LEU A 137 11.26 -9.76 6.71
N THR A 138 10.16 -10.23 7.28
CA THR A 138 9.64 -11.60 7.12
C THR A 138 8.34 -11.57 6.35
N GLU A 139 8.20 -12.42 5.33
CA GLU A 139 6.99 -12.47 4.49
C GLU A 139 5.77 -12.93 5.30
N ALA A 140 4.69 -12.17 5.22
CA ALA A 140 3.40 -12.47 5.83
C ALA A 140 2.44 -13.10 4.82
N LYS A 141 1.61 -14.04 5.29
CA LYS A 141 0.61 -14.77 4.46
C LYS A 141 -0.82 -14.34 4.75
N SER A 142 -0.99 -13.41 5.67
CA SER A 142 -2.29 -12.87 6.05
C SER A 142 -2.15 -11.44 6.53
N ILE A 143 -3.23 -10.67 6.43
CA ILE A 143 -3.39 -9.39 7.10
C ILE A 143 -4.07 -9.65 8.43
N GLU A 144 -3.38 -9.44 9.54
CA GLU A 144 -3.98 -9.49 10.87
C GLU A 144 -4.51 -8.10 11.25
N PRO A 145 -5.72 -8.01 11.85
CA PRO A 145 -6.30 -6.72 12.24
C PRO A 145 -5.38 -5.93 13.16
N GLY A 146 -5.06 -4.70 12.79
CA GLY A 146 -4.25 -3.78 13.56
C GLY A 146 -2.75 -4.00 13.50
N VAL A 147 -2.27 -5.06 12.88
CA VAL A 147 -0.82 -5.30 12.70
C VAL A 147 -0.30 -4.46 11.54
N PRO A 148 0.81 -3.73 11.73
CA PRO A 148 1.44 -2.97 10.66
C PRO A 148 2.35 -3.84 9.79
N TYR A 149 2.37 -3.56 8.50
CA TYR A 149 3.13 -4.27 7.47
C TYR A 149 3.86 -3.32 6.54
N VAL A 150 4.89 -3.83 5.85
CA VAL A 150 5.43 -3.26 4.62
C VAL A 150 4.88 -4.07 3.46
N TYR A 151 4.36 -3.41 2.42
CA TYR A 151 3.96 -4.08 1.18
C TYR A 151 4.96 -3.78 0.06
N HIS A 152 5.05 -4.71 -0.87
CA HIS A 152 5.77 -4.56 -2.13
C HIS A 152 4.79 -4.61 -3.30
N ARG A 153 5.08 -3.86 -4.36
CA ARG A 153 4.33 -3.87 -5.62
C ARG A 153 5.28 -3.97 -6.79
N TYR A 154 4.95 -4.82 -7.71
CA TYR A 154 5.67 -4.89 -8.97
C TYR A 154 5.17 -3.77 -9.91
N LEU A 155 6.01 -2.78 -10.19
CA LEU A 155 5.65 -1.62 -11.02
C LEU A 155 6.05 -1.78 -12.50
N GLU A 156 6.85 -2.79 -12.84
CA GLU A 156 7.31 -2.99 -14.22
C GLU A 156 6.16 -3.40 -15.14
N GLY A 157 5.97 -2.67 -16.23
CA GLY A 157 4.89 -2.91 -17.18
C GLY A 157 3.49 -2.45 -16.74
N VAL A 158 3.39 -1.73 -15.61
CA VAL A 158 2.12 -1.17 -15.16
C VAL A 158 1.79 0.10 -15.96
N ASP A 159 0.66 0.08 -16.63
CA ASP A 159 0.07 1.26 -17.24
C ASP A 159 -0.74 2.03 -16.21
N PHE A 160 -0.16 3.11 -15.68
CA PHE A 160 -0.81 3.98 -14.69
C PHE A 160 -1.96 4.82 -15.26
N GLU A 161 -2.14 4.84 -16.59
CA GLU A 161 -3.21 5.56 -17.28
C GLU A 161 -4.36 4.63 -17.70
N GLY A 162 -4.16 3.30 -17.63
CA GLY A 162 -5.10 2.28 -18.07
C GLY A 162 -6.09 1.79 -17.00
N LYS A 163 -6.82 0.72 -17.34
CA LYS A 163 -7.91 0.13 -16.52
C LYS A 163 -7.46 -0.48 -15.19
N ASN A 164 -6.17 -0.70 -14.99
CA ASN A 164 -5.61 -1.20 -13.74
C ASN A 164 -5.12 -0.02 -12.90
N ASP A 165 -6.04 0.68 -12.26
CA ASP A 165 -5.68 1.74 -11.33
C ASP A 165 -4.96 1.16 -10.12
N MET A 166 -3.63 1.30 -10.11
CA MET A 166 -2.74 0.85 -9.03
C MET A 166 -2.67 1.86 -7.88
N SER A 167 -3.61 2.77 -7.78
CA SER A 167 -3.69 3.78 -6.70
C SER A 167 -4.34 3.25 -5.43
N VAL A 168 -4.82 2.02 -5.44
CA VAL A 168 -5.52 1.42 -4.30
C VAL A 168 -5.05 -0.01 -4.01
N ILE A 169 -5.05 -0.36 -2.73
CA ILE A 169 -5.01 -1.74 -2.25
C ILE A 169 -6.44 -2.16 -1.92
N THR A 170 -6.85 -3.34 -2.39
CA THR A 170 -8.12 -3.97 -2.01
C THR A 170 -7.90 -5.42 -1.59
N PHE A 171 -8.72 -5.93 -0.70
CA PHE A 171 -8.64 -7.33 -0.24
C PHE A 171 -10.01 -7.84 0.24
N GLU A 172 -10.16 -9.18 0.24
CA GLU A 172 -11.34 -9.84 0.82
C GLU A 172 -11.15 -9.94 2.33
N VAL A 173 -12.15 -9.58 3.11
CA VAL A 173 -12.12 -9.75 4.56
C VAL A 173 -12.49 -11.20 4.89
N ASP A 174 -11.77 -11.81 5.83
CA ASP A 174 -12.02 -13.19 6.27
C ASP A 174 -13.48 -13.37 6.69
N ALA A 175 -14.11 -14.43 6.20
CA ALA A 175 -15.52 -14.71 6.47
C ALA A 175 -15.81 -14.94 7.96
N ALA A 176 -14.82 -15.43 8.72
CA ALA A 176 -14.90 -15.62 10.16
C ALA A 176 -14.80 -14.31 10.96
N ALA A 177 -14.25 -13.24 10.36
CA ALA A 177 -14.18 -11.94 11.01
C ALA A 177 -15.58 -11.29 11.02
N SER A 178 -16.04 -10.83 12.17
CA SER A 178 -17.33 -10.16 12.34
C SER A 178 -17.22 -8.70 12.76
N SER A 179 -16.03 -8.27 13.13
CA SER A 179 -15.75 -6.92 13.63
C SER A 179 -14.34 -6.49 13.24
N SER A 180 -14.05 -5.20 13.44
CA SER A 180 -12.71 -4.63 13.32
C SER A 180 -12.13 -4.33 14.68
N VAL A 181 -10.78 -4.23 14.78
CA VAL A 181 -10.12 -3.65 15.94
C VAL A 181 -10.22 -2.13 15.90
N THR A 182 -10.23 -1.50 17.08
CA THR A 182 -10.41 -0.04 17.20
C THR A 182 -9.11 0.74 17.23
N ALA A 183 -7.98 0.06 17.44
CA ALA A 183 -6.65 0.66 17.48
C ALA A 183 -5.60 -0.28 16.88
N PRO A 184 -4.49 0.27 16.35
CA PRO A 184 -3.34 -0.52 15.91
C PRO A 184 -2.69 -1.29 17.05
N LYS A 185 -2.15 -2.48 16.76
CA LYS A 185 -1.37 -3.32 17.68
C LYS A 185 0.09 -2.87 17.67
N ASN A 186 0.37 -1.77 18.34
CA ASN A 186 1.70 -1.14 18.34
C ASN A 186 2.63 -1.64 19.44
N ASP A 187 2.11 -2.35 20.45
CA ASP A 187 2.91 -2.84 21.57
C ASP A 187 3.91 -3.90 21.12
N GLY A 188 5.18 -3.72 21.47
CA GLY A 188 6.27 -4.63 21.08
C GLY A 188 6.65 -4.60 19.59
N SER A 189 5.93 -3.88 18.73
CA SER A 189 6.27 -3.77 17.31
C SER A 189 7.25 -2.62 17.06
N LEU A 190 8.22 -2.83 16.16
CA LEU A 190 9.12 -1.79 15.68
C LEU A 190 8.40 -0.86 14.68
N LEU A 191 7.53 -1.42 13.87
CA LEU A 191 6.67 -0.67 12.95
C LEU A 191 5.40 -0.29 13.68
N LYS A 192 5.10 1.00 13.75
CA LYS A 192 3.91 1.55 14.44
C LYS A 192 2.85 1.94 13.41
N GLY A 193 1.71 1.28 13.46
CA GLY A 193 0.58 1.55 12.58
C GLY A 193 -0.27 2.73 13.03
N THR A 194 -1.01 3.30 12.07
CA THR A 194 -2.07 4.29 12.34
C THR A 194 -3.29 4.04 11.45
N PHE A 195 -4.49 4.25 11.99
CA PHE A 195 -5.74 4.20 11.24
C PHE A 195 -6.16 5.58 10.72
N GLU A 196 -5.57 6.63 11.27
CA GLU A 196 -5.84 8.02 10.88
C GLU A 196 -4.55 8.69 10.40
N SER A 197 -4.70 9.72 9.56
CA SER A 197 -3.55 10.53 9.18
C SER A 197 -3.09 11.36 10.37
N MET A 198 -1.80 11.26 10.69
CA MET A 198 -1.19 11.98 11.82
C MET A 198 0.12 12.64 11.43
N VAL A 199 0.53 13.64 12.20
CA VAL A 199 1.89 14.20 12.09
C VAL A 199 2.88 13.11 12.52
N ALA A 200 3.90 12.88 11.71
CA ALA A 200 4.92 11.90 12.00
C ALA A 200 5.68 12.28 13.26
N LYS A 201 5.88 11.30 14.15
CA LYS A 201 6.62 11.49 15.40
C LYS A 201 8.07 11.87 15.11
N GLY A 202 8.56 12.98 15.68
CA GLY A 202 9.97 13.32 15.64
C GLY A 202 10.82 12.21 16.22
N GLY A 203 11.97 11.91 15.59
CA GLY A 203 12.82 10.78 15.97
C GLY A 203 12.35 9.40 15.50
N SER A 204 11.28 9.33 14.71
CA SER A 204 10.87 8.13 13.99
C SER A 204 11.41 8.11 12.56
N TYR A 205 11.05 7.09 11.78
CA TYR A 205 11.46 6.96 10.38
C TYR A 205 10.26 6.65 9.50
N ILE A 206 10.22 7.25 8.31
CA ILE A 206 9.16 7.06 7.32
C ILE A 206 9.75 6.39 6.07
N LEU A 207 9.05 5.39 5.54
CA LEU A 207 9.37 4.75 4.29
C LEU A 207 9.18 5.74 3.13
N GLN A 208 10.22 5.93 2.33
CA GLN A 208 10.22 6.80 1.16
C GLN A 208 10.15 6.01 -0.15
N THR A 209 10.01 6.71 -1.26
CA THR A 209 9.88 6.12 -2.60
C THR A 209 11.12 5.37 -3.09
N ASP A 210 12.27 5.59 -2.45
CA ASP A 210 13.53 4.87 -2.70
C ASP A 210 13.60 3.49 -2.00
N GLY A 211 12.55 3.09 -1.28
CA GLY A 211 12.49 1.83 -0.55
C GLY A 211 13.26 1.83 0.77
N ASN A 212 13.62 3.00 1.31
CA ASN A 212 14.33 3.13 2.58
C ASN A 212 13.50 3.90 3.60
N PHE A 213 13.76 3.65 4.90
CA PHE A 213 13.19 4.41 6.00
C PHE A 213 14.09 5.60 6.33
N HIS A 214 13.58 6.80 6.09
CA HIS A 214 14.27 8.07 6.34
C HIS A 214 13.86 8.69 7.67
N PRO A 215 14.79 9.34 8.37
CA PRO A 215 14.53 9.94 9.66
C PRO A 215 13.55 11.11 9.57
N VAL A 216 12.75 11.26 10.60
CA VAL A 216 11.84 12.39 10.80
C VAL A 216 12.50 13.35 11.79
N ALA A 217 12.70 14.61 11.40
CA ALA A 217 13.30 15.62 12.25
C ALA A 217 12.60 15.71 13.62
N ALA A 218 13.37 15.93 14.69
CA ALA A 218 12.85 15.94 16.06
C ALA A 218 11.76 17.00 16.28
N ASP A 219 11.84 18.11 15.56
CA ASP A 219 10.91 19.25 15.61
C ASP A 219 9.82 19.21 14.52
N ASN A 220 9.61 18.04 13.88
CA ASN A 220 8.64 17.90 12.79
C ASN A 220 7.21 18.25 13.20
N THR A 221 6.59 19.14 12.46
CA THR A 221 5.19 19.57 12.63
C THR A 221 4.34 19.40 11.37
N THR A 222 4.93 19.08 10.22
CA THR A 222 4.27 19.13 8.91
C THR A 222 4.24 17.81 8.18
N LEU A 223 5.32 17.00 8.29
CA LEU A 223 5.40 15.70 7.64
C LEU A 223 4.41 14.73 8.30
N LYS A 224 3.59 14.07 7.50
CA LYS A 224 2.51 13.19 7.99
C LYS A 224 2.72 11.74 7.59
N VAL A 225 2.24 10.86 8.46
CA VAL A 225 1.93 9.47 8.13
C VAL A 225 0.48 9.41 7.67
N GLY A 226 0.22 8.75 6.55
CA GLY A 226 -1.13 8.60 6.01
C GLY A 226 -2.03 7.71 6.88
N ALA A 227 -3.35 7.79 6.67
CA ALA A 227 -4.27 6.84 7.27
C ALA A 227 -3.98 5.41 6.77
N TYR A 228 -4.24 4.41 7.61
CA TYR A 228 -3.99 2.98 7.33
C TYR A 228 -2.56 2.65 6.93
N SER A 229 -1.61 3.42 7.43
CA SER A 229 -0.18 3.32 7.14
C SER A 229 0.62 3.05 8.41
N ALA A 230 1.97 3.09 8.30
CA ALA A 230 2.84 2.90 9.45
C ALA A 230 4.16 3.66 9.32
N TYR A 231 4.85 3.83 10.45
CA TYR A 231 6.18 4.41 10.55
C TYR A 231 7.07 3.54 11.46
N LEU A 232 8.38 3.60 11.28
CA LEU A 232 9.33 2.86 12.09
C LEU A 232 9.71 3.68 13.34
N ASP A 233 9.58 3.08 14.54
CA ASP A 233 9.96 3.67 15.82
C ASP A 233 10.96 2.75 16.52
N LEU A 234 12.20 3.19 16.61
CA LEU A 234 13.31 2.45 17.22
C LEU A 234 13.65 2.94 18.63
N SER A 235 12.82 3.80 19.21
CA SER A 235 13.08 4.39 20.55
C SER A 235 13.02 3.37 21.68
N SER A 236 12.28 2.27 21.51
CA SER A 236 12.11 1.22 22.54
C SER A 236 13.06 0.03 22.38
N THR A 237 13.94 0.04 21.37
CA THR A 237 14.87 -1.05 21.15
C THR A 237 16.13 -0.89 22.00
N GLU A 238 16.22 -1.58 23.13
CA GLU A 238 17.47 -1.88 23.81
C GLU A 238 18.30 -2.85 22.96
N ILE A 239 18.86 -2.41 21.85
CA ILE A 239 19.74 -3.23 21.01
C ILE A 239 21.15 -2.69 21.15
N GLY A 240 21.90 -3.34 22.04
CA GLY A 240 23.37 -3.38 22.06
C GLY A 240 24.10 -2.05 22.16
N GLY A 241 24.36 -1.61 23.39
CA GLY A 241 25.54 -0.86 23.85
C GLY A 241 26.11 0.21 22.93
N GLY A 242 25.56 1.39 22.92
CA GLY A 242 26.12 2.56 22.27
C GLY A 242 25.13 3.71 22.39
N ASP A 243 25.64 4.92 22.50
CA ASP A 243 24.90 6.18 22.66
C ASP A 243 23.59 6.16 21.86
N ASP A 244 22.44 6.07 22.57
CA ASP A 244 21.09 5.84 22.01
C ASP A 244 20.48 7.09 21.37
N GLY A 245 21.31 8.04 20.95
CA GLY A 245 20.90 9.23 20.23
C GLY A 245 20.21 8.89 18.90
N PHE A 246 19.04 9.45 18.66
CA PHE A 246 18.43 9.51 17.34
C PHE A 246 19.44 10.12 16.36
N ASP A 247 19.83 9.38 15.34
CA ASP A 247 20.74 9.85 14.28
C ASP A 247 19.90 10.42 13.14
N GLU A 248 19.80 11.74 13.05
CA GLU A 248 19.05 12.45 12.00
C GLU A 248 19.59 12.20 10.58
N ALA A 249 20.81 11.69 10.46
CA ALA A 249 21.42 11.38 9.17
C ALA A 249 21.26 9.90 8.77
N LYS A 250 20.80 9.04 9.68
CA LYS A 250 20.77 7.60 9.44
C LYS A 250 19.52 7.15 8.70
N VAL A 251 19.74 6.50 7.56
CA VAL A 251 18.71 5.86 6.76
C VAL A 251 18.76 4.34 7.02
N TYR A 252 17.58 3.71 7.11
CA TYR A 252 17.47 2.26 7.28
C TYR A 252 16.99 1.61 5.99
N SER A 253 17.79 0.66 5.47
CA SER A 253 17.43 -0.18 4.34
C SER A 253 16.72 -1.46 4.81
N MET A 254 15.86 -2.00 3.96
CA MET A 254 15.15 -3.24 4.22
C MET A 254 15.99 -4.44 3.74
N VAL A 255 16.13 -5.46 4.61
CA VAL A 255 16.77 -6.75 4.31
C VAL A 255 15.73 -7.84 4.48
N PHE A 256 15.57 -8.69 3.48
CA PHE A 256 14.64 -9.81 3.52
C PHE A 256 15.33 -11.06 4.10
N GLU A 257 14.58 -11.96 4.70
CA GLU A 257 15.14 -13.21 5.29
C GLU A 257 15.93 -14.05 4.30
N ASN A 258 15.65 -13.95 3.00
CA ASN A 258 16.41 -14.61 1.94
C ASN A 258 17.76 -13.91 1.61
N GLY A 259 18.11 -12.84 2.32
CA GLY A 259 19.33 -12.07 2.12
C GLY A 259 19.28 -10.99 1.05
N GLU A 260 18.14 -10.79 0.39
CA GLU A 260 17.91 -9.63 -0.49
C GLU A 260 17.76 -8.34 0.33
N SER A 261 18.02 -7.17 -0.26
CA SER A 261 17.93 -5.87 0.41
C SER A 261 17.44 -4.81 -0.56
N THR A 262 16.70 -3.80 -0.05
CA THR A 262 16.27 -2.63 -0.82
C THR A 262 17.29 -1.50 -0.83
N GLY A 263 18.28 -1.56 0.05
CA GLY A 263 19.32 -0.54 0.18
C GLY A 263 20.46 -0.72 -0.83
N ILE A 264 21.21 0.34 -1.05
CA ILE A 264 22.52 0.24 -1.71
C ILE A 264 23.44 -0.47 -0.72
N ASP A 265 23.90 -1.68 -1.05
CA ASP A 265 24.96 -2.34 -0.30
C ASP A 265 26.15 -1.40 -0.24
N ARG A 266 26.73 -1.30 0.98
CA ARG A 266 27.82 -0.38 1.31
C ARG A 266 28.85 -0.32 0.20
N ILE A 267 29.32 0.89 -0.07
CA ILE A 267 30.53 1.16 -0.84
C ILE A 267 31.62 0.20 -0.35
N ASN A 268 32.11 -0.65 -1.22
CA ASN A 268 33.31 -1.46 -0.93
C ASN A 268 34.43 -0.51 -0.53
N GLY A 269 35.39 -0.98 0.25
CA GLY A 269 36.55 -0.16 0.67
C GLY A 269 37.37 0.47 -0.46
N ASP A 270 37.04 0.17 -1.73
CA ASP A 270 37.61 0.75 -2.95
C ASP A 270 36.71 1.84 -3.60
N GLY A 271 35.57 2.20 -2.95
CA GLY A 271 34.65 3.21 -3.46
C GLY A 271 33.67 2.73 -4.56
N SER A 272 33.63 1.44 -4.89
CA SER A 272 32.73 0.89 -5.88
C SER A 272 31.36 0.53 -5.27
N TYR A 273 30.26 0.81 -6.00
CA TYR A 273 28.90 0.42 -5.62
C TYR A 273 28.60 -1.01 -6.07
N LYS A 274 28.31 -1.90 -5.13
CA LYS A 274 27.76 -3.21 -5.44
C LYS A 274 26.22 -3.09 -5.44
N GLY A 275 25.66 -2.78 -6.60
CA GLY A 275 24.22 -2.76 -6.77
C GLY A 275 23.62 -4.16 -6.67
N ILE A 276 22.62 -4.32 -5.81
CA ILE A 276 21.94 -5.60 -5.50
C ILE A 276 21.06 -6.11 -6.66
N TYR A 277 21.01 -5.42 -7.76
CA TYR A 277 20.21 -5.85 -8.92
C TYR A 277 20.74 -7.06 -9.70
N ASP A 278 21.80 -7.76 -9.20
CA ASP A 278 22.51 -8.75 -9.99
C ASP A 278 22.25 -10.23 -9.65
N GLN A 279 21.46 -10.58 -8.62
CA GLN A 279 21.29 -12.00 -8.26
C GLN A 279 19.85 -12.54 -8.33
N ALA A 280 18.81 -11.74 -8.36
CA ALA A 280 17.41 -12.22 -8.35
C ALA A 280 16.79 -12.43 -9.74
N ASN A 281 17.44 -12.01 -10.84
CA ASN A 281 16.93 -12.27 -12.19
C ASN A 281 17.88 -13.22 -12.94
N LEU A 282 17.67 -14.52 -12.78
CA LEU A 282 18.18 -15.60 -13.65
C LEU A 282 17.50 -15.60 -15.04
N GLN A 283 16.91 -14.50 -15.46
CA GLN A 283 16.65 -14.27 -16.89
C GLN A 283 17.95 -13.74 -17.50
N PRO A 284 18.42 -14.35 -18.59
CA PRO A 284 19.64 -13.89 -19.26
C PRO A 284 19.45 -12.42 -19.64
N LYS A 285 20.33 -11.52 -19.09
CA LYS A 285 20.31 -10.09 -19.43
C LYS A 285 20.30 -9.94 -20.94
N VAL A 286 19.27 -9.34 -21.48
CA VAL A 286 19.19 -9.03 -22.90
C VAL A 286 19.87 -7.69 -23.14
N TYR A 287 20.96 -7.71 -23.88
CA TYR A 287 21.72 -6.51 -24.25
C TYR A 287 21.24 -6.01 -25.61
N PHE A 288 21.06 -4.71 -25.71
CA PHE A 288 20.81 -4.03 -26.99
C PHE A 288 21.92 -3.03 -27.24
N ASP A 289 22.34 -2.88 -28.50
CA ASP A 289 23.27 -1.81 -28.89
C ASP A 289 22.55 -0.44 -28.84
N LEU A 290 23.29 0.64 -29.04
CA LEU A 290 22.73 1.99 -29.02
C LEU A 290 21.74 2.28 -30.16
N MET A 291 21.62 1.35 -31.15
CA MET A 291 20.63 1.38 -32.23
C MET A 291 19.40 0.51 -31.91
N GLY A 292 19.32 -0.09 -30.72
CA GLY A 292 18.22 -0.94 -30.29
C GLY A 292 18.23 -2.37 -30.82
N ARG A 293 19.33 -2.83 -31.40
CA ARG A 293 19.48 -4.21 -31.88
C ARG A 293 19.95 -5.12 -30.78
N LYS A 294 19.36 -6.32 -30.65
CA LYS A 294 19.75 -7.32 -29.65
C LYS A 294 21.16 -7.82 -29.90
N VAL A 295 21.99 -7.83 -28.84
CA VAL A 295 23.38 -8.30 -28.88
C VAL A 295 23.49 -9.61 -28.12
N ALA A 296 23.90 -10.68 -28.83
CA ALA A 296 24.03 -12.02 -28.24
C ALA A 296 25.32 -12.21 -27.43
N ALA A 297 26.40 -11.49 -27.78
CA ALA A 297 27.70 -11.57 -27.12
C ALA A 297 28.24 -10.14 -26.85
N PRO A 298 27.90 -9.53 -25.71
CA PRO A 298 28.39 -8.20 -25.37
C PRO A 298 29.89 -8.22 -25.11
N GLN A 299 30.58 -7.12 -25.50
CA GLN A 299 32.01 -6.98 -25.36
C GLN A 299 32.39 -6.06 -24.21
N LYS A 300 33.45 -6.40 -23.51
CA LYS A 300 33.96 -5.63 -22.38
C LYS A 300 34.34 -4.20 -22.77
N GLY A 301 33.91 -3.24 -21.99
CA GLY A 301 34.15 -1.81 -22.20
C GLY A 301 33.13 -1.12 -23.12
N GLU A 302 32.27 -1.88 -23.81
CA GLU A 302 31.23 -1.33 -24.70
C GLU A 302 29.98 -0.92 -23.91
N ILE A 303 29.21 0.05 -24.46
CA ILE A 303 27.97 0.57 -23.87
C ILE A 303 26.78 -0.14 -24.53
N TYR A 304 25.89 -0.70 -23.70
CA TYR A 304 24.66 -1.36 -24.12
C TYR A 304 23.45 -0.75 -23.40
N ILE A 305 22.27 -1.01 -23.94
CA ILE A 305 20.99 -0.74 -23.29
C ILE A 305 20.52 -2.06 -22.67
N VAL A 306 20.30 -2.04 -21.34
CA VAL A 306 19.73 -3.16 -20.57
C VAL A 306 18.60 -2.59 -19.73
N ASN A 307 17.39 -3.14 -19.89
CA ASN A 307 16.18 -2.65 -19.21
C ASN A 307 15.97 -1.14 -19.37
N GLY A 308 16.17 -0.62 -20.59
CA GLY A 308 16.01 0.80 -20.92
C GLY A 308 17.12 1.73 -20.42
N LYS A 309 18.15 1.22 -19.72
CA LYS A 309 19.26 2.01 -19.19
C LYS A 309 20.55 1.73 -19.93
N LYS A 310 21.40 2.78 -20.12
CA LYS A 310 22.76 2.62 -20.66
C LYS A 310 23.67 2.04 -19.57
N VAL A 311 24.35 0.93 -19.90
CA VAL A 311 25.30 0.26 -18.99
C VAL A 311 26.59 -0.05 -19.75
N VAL A 312 27.74 0.07 -19.08
CA VAL A 312 29.02 -0.38 -19.60
C VAL A 312 29.20 -1.86 -19.25
N TYR A 313 29.50 -2.71 -20.23
CA TYR A 313 29.72 -4.13 -20.01
C TYR A 313 31.16 -4.37 -19.47
N ASN A 314 31.27 -4.82 -18.23
CA ASN A 314 32.57 -4.95 -17.51
C ASN A 314 32.99 -6.41 -17.22
N LYS A 315 32.28 -7.41 -17.77
CA LYS A 315 32.65 -8.83 -17.56
C LYS A 315 33.73 -9.29 -18.49
#